data_418aa1d89d939792ef9dc7c3df1de46e
#
_entry.id   418aa1d89d939792ef9dc7c3df1de46e
#
_cell.length_a   1.000
_cell.length_b   1.000
_cell.length_c   1.000
_cell.angle_alpha   90.00
_cell.angle_beta   90.00
_cell.angle_gamma   90.00
#
_symmetry.space_group_name_H-M   'P 1'
#
loop_
_entity.id
_entity.type
_entity.pdbx_description
1 polymer ?
#
loop_
_entity_poly.entity_id
_entity_poly.type
_entity_poly.pdbx_seq_one_letter_code
_entity_poly.pdbx_strand_id
1 'polypeptide(L)'
;MSIRNSSELGTNLVKMAELLLQNERLCRLLKYTDEDPLSKENHPEEPKRKSILHQNIKVVPLVNEEENNTESTVVLIFNEGEVMDNKEFKGLSFDAMVYVPLSEWILNDVSLRPFLIMSEIEKSLKNKRVESLGTIDYHGFSLSLITDIMSCYRMRFSIDVFN
;
A
#
# COMPACT_ATOMS: atom_id res chain seq x y z
N MET A 1 12.38 -3.50 20.85
CA MET A 1 13.46 -2.69 20.22
C MET A 1 12.80 -1.45 19.66
N SER A 2 13.17 -0.30 20.12
CA SER A 2 12.57 0.96 19.68
C SER A 2 13.33 1.53 18.47
N ILE A 3 12.61 2.20 17.58
CA ILE A 3 13.24 2.92 16.47
C ILE A 3 13.86 4.20 17.00
N ARG A 4 15.16 4.34 16.80
CA ARG A 4 15.94 5.46 17.32
C ARG A 4 16.35 6.47 16.26
N ASN A 5 16.22 6.12 14.98
CA ASN A 5 16.60 7.02 13.90
C ASN A 5 15.75 6.81 12.64
N SER A 6 15.72 7.84 11.80
CA SER A 6 14.91 7.84 10.59
C SER A 6 15.38 6.83 9.52
N SER A 7 16.60 6.33 9.59
CA SER A 7 17.08 5.34 8.61
C SER A 7 16.38 3.99 8.78
N GLU A 8 15.95 3.65 9.98
CA GLU A 8 15.20 2.43 10.26
C GLU A 8 13.77 2.48 9.70
N LEU A 9 13.21 3.69 9.53
CA LEU A 9 11.88 3.87 8.94
C LEU A 9 11.81 3.35 7.52
N GLY A 10 12.82 3.62 6.70
CA GLY A 10 12.87 3.13 5.32
C GLY A 10 12.85 1.60 5.25
N THR A 11 13.64 0.93 6.07
CA THR A 11 13.66 -0.54 6.15
C THR A 11 12.29 -1.10 6.55
N ASN A 12 11.63 -0.46 7.51
CA ASN A 12 10.31 -0.91 7.95
C ASN A 12 9.22 -0.64 6.91
N LEU A 13 9.33 0.44 6.15
CA LEU A 13 8.41 0.71 5.05
C LEU A 13 8.49 -0.38 3.97
N VAL A 14 9.71 -0.81 3.63
CA VAL A 14 9.92 -1.93 2.70
C VAL A 14 9.33 -3.23 3.25
N LYS A 15 9.50 -3.53 4.54
CA LYS A 15 8.87 -4.70 5.17
C LYS A 15 7.34 -4.65 5.09
N MET A 16 6.72 -3.49 5.25
CA MET A 16 5.27 -3.35 5.07
C MET A 16 4.85 -3.57 3.60
N ALA A 17 5.64 -3.09 2.65
CA ALA A 17 5.41 -3.38 1.24
C ALA A 17 5.52 -4.89 0.93
N GLU A 18 6.45 -5.59 1.56
CA GLU A 18 6.58 -7.05 1.46
C GLU A 18 5.36 -7.78 2.04
N LEU A 19 4.74 -7.28 3.11
CA LEU A 19 3.48 -7.83 3.62
C LEU A 19 2.35 -7.73 2.58
N LEU A 20 2.27 -6.61 1.88
CA LEU A 20 1.31 -6.46 0.77
C LEU A 20 1.60 -7.43 -0.36
N LEU A 21 2.88 -7.63 -0.69
CA LEU A 21 3.30 -8.55 -1.75
C LEU A 21 2.92 -10.01 -1.48
N GLN A 22 2.78 -10.41 -0.22
CA GLN A 22 2.34 -11.75 0.15
C GLN A 22 0.84 -11.99 -0.12
N ASN A 23 0.05 -10.95 -0.31
CA ASN A 23 -1.36 -11.06 -0.63
C ASN A 23 -1.56 -11.28 -2.13
N GLU A 24 -1.79 -12.53 -2.52
CA GLU A 24 -1.96 -12.92 -3.94
C GLU A 24 -3.14 -12.23 -4.61
N ARG A 25 -4.25 -12.07 -3.90
CA ARG A 25 -5.44 -11.41 -4.42
C ARG A 25 -5.16 -9.93 -4.72
N LEU A 26 -4.45 -9.24 -3.82
CA LEU A 26 -3.98 -7.88 -4.07
C LEU A 26 -3.06 -7.83 -5.29
N CYS A 27 -2.10 -8.73 -5.38
CA CYS A 27 -1.16 -8.79 -6.50
C CYS A 27 -1.87 -8.97 -7.85
N ARG A 28 -2.91 -9.80 -7.92
CA ARG A 28 -3.73 -9.95 -9.14
C ARG A 28 -4.47 -8.67 -9.50
N LEU A 29 -5.08 -8.00 -8.52
CA LEU A 29 -5.80 -6.74 -8.72
C LEU A 29 -4.89 -5.63 -9.23
N LEU A 30 -3.62 -5.64 -8.83
CA LEU A 30 -2.62 -4.66 -9.26
C LEU A 30 -1.98 -5.00 -10.60
N LYS A 31 -1.73 -6.29 -10.85
CA LYS A 31 -0.98 -6.74 -12.04
C LYS A 31 -1.83 -6.84 -13.28
N TYR A 32 -3.04 -7.36 -13.17
CA TYR A 32 -3.91 -7.59 -14.32
C TYR A 32 -4.83 -6.38 -14.55
N THR A 33 -4.74 -5.80 -15.73
CA THR A 33 -5.47 -4.58 -16.10
C THR A 33 -6.85 -4.84 -16.68
N ASP A 34 -7.15 -6.08 -17.03
CA ASP A 34 -8.44 -6.50 -17.60
C ASP A 34 -9.56 -6.56 -16.54
N GLU A 35 -10.80 -6.75 -17.02
CA GLU A 35 -12.01 -6.72 -16.20
C GLU A 35 -12.17 -7.94 -15.27
N ASP A 36 -11.34 -8.96 -15.43
CA ASP A 36 -11.41 -10.22 -14.67
C ASP A 36 -10.06 -10.64 -14.05
N PRO A 37 -9.46 -9.79 -13.21
CA PRO A 37 -8.14 -10.05 -12.66
C PRO A 37 -8.11 -11.24 -11.71
N LEU A 38 -9.24 -11.52 -11.02
CA LEU A 38 -9.30 -12.56 -9.97
C LEU A 38 -9.55 -13.97 -10.51
N SER A 39 -9.99 -14.11 -11.76
CA SER A 39 -10.10 -15.42 -12.43
C SER A 39 -8.79 -15.91 -13.02
N LYS A 40 -7.81 -15.02 -13.14
CA LYS A 40 -6.48 -15.38 -13.64
C LYS A 40 -5.82 -16.39 -12.69
N GLU A 41 -4.98 -17.26 -13.25
CA GLU A 41 -4.16 -18.16 -12.47
C GLU A 41 -3.35 -17.38 -11.42
N ASN A 42 -3.02 -18.06 -10.33
CA ASN A 42 -2.23 -17.47 -9.28
C ASN A 42 -1.04 -16.70 -9.86
N HIS A 43 -0.79 -15.55 -9.29
CA HIS A 43 0.36 -14.75 -9.71
C HIS A 43 1.60 -15.67 -9.72
N PRO A 44 2.37 -15.66 -10.80
CA PRO A 44 3.46 -16.62 -10.94
C PRO A 44 4.41 -16.54 -9.75
N GLU A 45 5.01 -17.71 -9.46
CA GLU A 45 6.02 -17.90 -8.45
C GLU A 45 7.16 -16.87 -8.56
N GLU A 46 7.89 -16.68 -7.49
CA GLU A 46 9.18 -16.00 -7.51
C GLU A 46 10.02 -16.41 -8.76
N PRO A 47 10.60 -15.53 -9.58
CA PRO A 47 10.86 -14.09 -9.29
C PRO A 47 9.83 -13.10 -9.81
N LYS A 48 8.77 -13.52 -10.49
CA LYS A 48 7.79 -12.61 -11.11
C LYS A 48 7.00 -11.80 -10.07
N ARG A 49 6.77 -12.35 -8.88
CA ARG A 49 6.15 -11.62 -7.77
C ARG A 49 7.00 -10.43 -7.34
N LYS A 50 8.32 -10.53 -7.36
CA LYS A 50 9.23 -9.42 -7.05
C LYS A 50 9.12 -8.26 -8.03
N SER A 51 8.65 -8.50 -9.25
CA SER A 51 8.44 -7.42 -10.21
C SER A 51 7.30 -6.47 -9.82
N ILE A 52 6.35 -6.93 -8.99
CA ILE A 52 5.27 -6.08 -8.48
C ILE A 52 5.80 -5.10 -7.43
N LEU A 53 6.78 -5.52 -6.63
CA LEU A 53 7.51 -4.60 -5.77
C LEU A 53 8.28 -3.61 -6.65
N HIS A 54 8.11 -2.34 -6.41
CA HIS A 54 8.62 -1.20 -7.18
C HIS A 54 7.88 -0.88 -8.50
N GLN A 55 7.05 -1.76 -9.03
CA GLN A 55 6.18 -1.43 -10.17
C GLN A 55 4.77 -1.02 -9.71
N ASN A 56 4.10 -1.88 -8.97
CA ASN A 56 2.73 -1.69 -8.52
C ASN A 56 2.61 -1.43 -7.01
N ILE A 57 3.61 -1.84 -6.22
CA ILE A 57 3.72 -1.50 -4.81
C ILE A 57 5.00 -0.70 -4.62
N LYS A 58 4.86 0.57 -4.28
CA LYS A 58 5.97 1.53 -4.21
C LYS A 58 6.13 2.10 -2.81
N VAL A 59 7.37 2.42 -2.46
CA VAL A 59 7.74 3.11 -1.22
C VAL A 59 8.30 4.52 -1.50
N VAL A 60 8.20 4.96 -2.74
CA VAL A 60 8.58 6.30 -3.19
C VAL A 60 7.36 7.02 -3.73
N PRO A 61 7.21 8.33 -3.50
CA PRO A 61 6.13 9.10 -4.07
C PRO A 61 6.09 9.01 -5.59
N LEU A 62 4.89 9.02 -6.17
CA LEU A 62 4.74 9.18 -7.61
C LEU A 62 5.12 10.61 -7.99
N VAL A 63 6.16 10.73 -8.79
CA VAL A 63 6.71 12.04 -9.22
C VAL A 63 6.12 12.48 -10.54
N ASN A 64 5.65 11.54 -11.37
CA ASN A 64 5.11 11.82 -12.68
C ASN A 64 3.84 10.99 -12.94
N GLU A 65 2.69 11.66 -12.94
CA GLU A 65 1.40 11.02 -13.19
C GLU A 65 1.29 10.46 -14.62
N GLU A 66 1.96 11.06 -15.58
CA GLU A 66 1.88 10.67 -17.00
C GLU A 66 2.55 9.32 -17.28
N GLU A 67 3.63 9.00 -16.59
CA GLU A 67 4.37 7.75 -16.79
C GLU A 67 3.72 6.54 -16.07
N ASN A 68 2.83 6.77 -15.10
CA ASN A 68 2.25 5.74 -14.25
C ASN A 68 0.76 5.47 -14.53
N ASN A 69 0.20 6.04 -15.58
CA ASN A 69 -1.23 6.03 -15.85
C ASN A 69 -1.79 4.73 -16.44
N THR A 70 -0.99 3.69 -16.54
CA THR A 70 -1.38 2.45 -17.23
C THR A 70 -1.74 1.31 -16.27
N GLU A 71 -1.37 1.39 -15.01
CA GLU A 71 -1.54 0.31 -14.04
C GLU A 71 -1.99 0.82 -12.67
N SER A 72 -2.78 -0.01 -11.98
CA SER A 72 -3.11 0.23 -10.56
C SER A 72 -1.87 0.14 -9.70
N THR A 73 -1.69 1.09 -8.79
CA THR A 73 -0.47 1.22 -7.97
C THR A 73 -0.82 1.57 -6.54
N VAL A 74 -0.11 0.99 -5.60
CA VAL A 74 -0.15 1.33 -4.18
C VAL A 74 1.18 1.96 -3.78
N VAL A 75 1.12 3.12 -3.13
CA VAL A 75 2.30 3.82 -2.60
C VAL A 75 2.18 3.89 -1.08
N LEU A 76 3.18 3.39 -0.36
CA LEU A 76 3.27 3.52 1.08
C LEU A 76 4.18 4.69 1.44
N ILE A 77 3.68 5.60 2.27
CA ILE A 77 4.41 6.81 2.67
C ILE A 77 4.21 7.05 4.16
N PHE A 78 5.30 7.20 4.92
CA PHE A 78 5.21 7.80 6.25
C PHE A 78 4.91 9.28 6.12
N ASN A 79 3.88 9.74 6.84
CA ASN A 79 3.48 11.15 6.82
C ASN A 79 3.79 11.88 8.12
N GLU A 80 3.87 11.17 9.23
CA GLU A 80 4.14 11.76 10.52
C GLU A 80 4.85 10.78 11.45
N GLY A 81 5.77 11.29 12.24
CA GLY A 81 6.42 10.56 13.34
C GLY A 81 6.53 11.45 14.56
N GLU A 82 6.05 11.00 15.69
CA GLU A 82 6.14 11.69 16.98
C GLU A 82 7.33 11.14 17.79
N VAL A 83 8.18 12.02 18.28
CA VAL A 83 9.39 11.68 19.02
C VAL A 83 9.22 12.01 20.51
N MET A 84 9.62 11.10 21.37
CA MET A 84 9.68 11.31 22.82
C MET A 84 10.97 12.07 23.23
N ASP A 85 11.01 12.50 24.49
CA ASP A 85 12.16 13.23 25.07
C ASP A 85 13.48 12.44 24.98
N ASN A 86 13.42 11.11 24.99
CA ASN A 86 14.58 10.22 24.83
C ASN A 86 15.01 10.04 23.35
N LYS A 87 14.42 10.79 22.41
CA LYS A 87 14.64 10.73 20.95
C LYS A 87 14.19 9.41 20.28
N GLU A 88 13.38 8.63 20.94
CA GLU A 88 12.73 7.46 20.34
C GLU A 88 11.37 7.84 19.77
N PHE A 89 10.96 7.19 18.67
CA PHE A 89 9.63 7.39 18.13
C PHE A 89 8.57 6.75 19.04
N LYS A 90 7.55 7.53 19.37
CA LYS A 90 6.37 7.10 20.14
C LYS A 90 5.29 6.54 19.25
N GLY A 91 5.04 7.22 18.15
CA GLY A 91 4.02 6.87 17.19
C GLY A 91 4.42 7.26 15.77
N LEU A 92 3.96 6.50 14.83
CA LEU A 92 4.15 6.72 13.41
C LEU A 92 2.80 6.70 12.71
N SER A 93 2.61 7.59 11.76
CA SER A 93 1.47 7.54 10.85
C SER A 93 1.97 7.37 9.42
N PHE A 94 1.28 6.51 8.68
CA PHE A 94 1.57 6.32 7.27
C PHE A 94 0.29 6.20 6.45
N ASP A 95 0.42 6.47 5.18
CA ASP A 95 -0.65 6.35 4.22
C ASP A 95 -0.35 5.26 3.19
N ALA A 96 -1.38 4.54 2.78
CA ALA A 96 -1.38 3.78 1.55
C ALA A 96 -2.19 4.57 0.51
N MET A 97 -1.51 5.07 -0.50
CA MET A 97 -2.13 5.79 -1.62
C MET A 97 -2.46 4.78 -2.71
N VAL A 98 -3.75 4.67 -3.03
CA VAL A 98 -4.25 3.68 -3.99
C VAL A 98 -4.63 4.39 -5.28
N TYR A 99 -3.77 4.28 -6.28
CA TYR A 99 -3.98 4.84 -7.61
C TYR A 99 -4.59 3.79 -8.54
N VAL A 100 -5.73 4.11 -9.13
CA VAL A 100 -6.42 3.22 -10.08
C VAL A 100 -6.84 4.01 -11.32
N PRO A 101 -6.39 3.59 -12.53
CA PRO A 101 -6.86 4.18 -13.78
C PRO A 101 -8.37 4.05 -13.90
N LEU A 102 -9.06 5.10 -14.36
CA LEU A 102 -10.52 5.07 -14.50
C LEU A 102 -10.98 3.99 -15.49
N SER A 103 -10.15 3.66 -16.48
CA SER A 103 -10.41 2.56 -17.43
C SER A 103 -10.44 1.17 -16.78
N GLU A 104 -9.86 1.01 -15.58
CA GLU A 104 -9.77 -0.27 -14.87
C GLU A 104 -10.75 -0.38 -13.69
N TRP A 105 -11.58 0.64 -13.46
CA TRP A 105 -12.42 0.74 -12.26
C TRP A 105 -13.46 -0.35 -12.11
N ILE A 106 -14.19 -0.66 -13.19
CA ILE A 106 -15.32 -1.59 -13.16
C ILE A 106 -14.85 -2.97 -13.63
N LEU A 107 -15.05 -3.97 -12.78
CA LEU A 107 -14.78 -5.36 -13.10
C LEU A 107 -16.02 -6.03 -13.74
N ASN A 108 -15.85 -7.20 -14.32
CA ASN A 108 -16.91 -7.92 -15.02
C ASN A 108 -18.11 -8.32 -14.16
N ASP A 109 -17.90 -8.48 -12.85
CA ASP A 109 -18.94 -8.74 -11.83
C ASP A 109 -19.58 -7.46 -11.26
N VAL A 110 -19.31 -6.31 -11.88
CA VAL A 110 -19.75 -4.97 -11.45
C VAL A 110 -19.13 -4.50 -10.13
N SER A 111 -18.16 -5.21 -9.57
CA SER A 111 -17.39 -4.74 -8.43
C SER A 111 -16.42 -3.63 -8.85
N LEU A 112 -16.01 -2.83 -7.90
CA LEU A 112 -15.14 -1.66 -8.13
C LEU A 112 -13.71 -1.96 -7.65
N ARG A 113 -12.78 -1.98 -8.58
CA ARG A 113 -11.36 -2.30 -8.34
C ARG A 113 -10.72 -1.51 -7.19
N PRO A 114 -10.89 -0.17 -7.06
CA PRO A 114 -10.26 0.57 -5.96
C PRO A 114 -10.67 0.04 -4.58
N PHE A 115 -11.93 -0.28 -4.39
CA PHE A 115 -12.43 -0.76 -3.10
C PHE A 115 -11.99 -2.19 -2.80
N LEU A 116 -11.85 -3.04 -3.81
CA LEU A 116 -11.27 -4.37 -3.65
C LEU A 116 -9.78 -4.28 -3.25
N ILE A 117 -9.02 -3.41 -3.91
CA ILE A 117 -7.62 -3.15 -3.56
C ILE A 117 -7.52 -2.65 -2.10
N MET A 118 -8.31 -1.66 -1.72
CA MET A 118 -8.32 -1.14 -0.35
C MET A 118 -8.69 -2.22 0.67
N SER A 119 -9.67 -3.07 0.36
CA SER A 119 -10.05 -4.19 1.24
C SER A 119 -8.88 -5.17 1.45
N GLU A 120 -8.14 -5.49 0.39
CA GLU A 120 -6.99 -6.40 0.50
C GLU A 120 -5.81 -5.76 1.25
N ILE A 121 -5.59 -4.46 1.09
CA ILE A 121 -4.60 -3.71 1.87
C ILE A 121 -4.97 -3.72 3.36
N GLU A 122 -6.23 -3.44 3.70
CA GLU A 122 -6.70 -3.49 5.08
C GLU A 122 -6.47 -4.87 5.70
N LYS A 123 -6.82 -5.95 5.02
CA LYS A 123 -6.59 -7.33 5.47
C LYS A 123 -5.11 -7.64 5.68
N SER A 124 -4.24 -7.08 4.84
CA SER A 124 -2.81 -7.35 4.89
C SER A 124 -2.10 -6.60 6.01
N LEU A 125 -2.57 -5.42 6.38
CA LEU A 125 -1.87 -4.51 7.30
C LEU A 125 -2.54 -4.39 8.67
N LYS A 126 -3.87 -4.31 8.73
CA LYS A 126 -4.62 -4.10 9.98
C LYS A 126 -4.32 -5.21 11.00
N ASN A 127 -4.02 -4.81 12.22
CA ASN A 127 -3.67 -5.69 13.34
C ASN A 127 -2.40 -6.54 13.10
N LYS A 128 -1.64 -6.26 12.04
CA LYS A 128 -0.34 -6.90 11.85
C LYS A 128 0.70 -6.24 12.74
N ARG A 129 1.56 -7.07 13.31
CA ARG A 129 2.70 -6.60 14.08
C ARG A 129 3.94 -6.57 13.19
N VAL A 130 4.56 -5.41 13.14
CA VAL A 130 5.89 -5.25 12.52
C VAL A 130 6.90 -5.28 13.64
N GLU A 131 7.86 -6.20 13.59
CA GLU A 131 8.75 -6.58 14.71
C GLU A 131 9.38 -5.41 15.45
N SER A 132 9.81 -4.38 14.75
CA SER A 132 10.49 -3.23 15.35
C SER A 132 9.60 -2.00 15.53
N LEU A 133 8.35 -2.05 15.08
CA LEU A 133 7.44 -0.90 15.09
C LEU A 133 6.32 -1.05 16.11
N GLY A 134 5.59 -2.14 16.05
CA GLY A 134 4.38 -2.33 16.83
C GLY A 134 3.23 -2.85 15.98
N THR A 135 2.00 -2.65 16.44
CA THR A 135 0.80 -3.10 15.75
C THR A 135 0.23 -1.98 14.88
N ILE A 136 -0.18 -2.33 13.68
CA ILE A 136 -0.77 -1.40 12.71
C ILE A 136 -2.27 -1.26 12.97
N ASP A 137 -2.71 -0.02 13.14
CA ASP A 137 -4.13 0.35 13.24
C ASP A 137 -4.60 1.07 11.98
N TYR A 138 -5.81 0.75 11.54
CA TYR A 138 -6.44 1.36 10.37
C TYR A 138 -7.47 2.41 10.77
N HIS A 139 -7.39 3.60 10.19
CA HIS A 139 -8.22 4.76 10.54
C HIS A 139 -9.20 5.21 9.44
N GLY A 140 -9.34 4.43 8.39
CA GLY A 140 -10.25 4.75 7.29
C GLY A 140 -9.57 5.38 6.08
N PHE A 141 -10.37 5.85 5.15
CA PHE A 141 -9.91 6.35 3.87
C PHE A 141 -10.57 7.69 3.49
N SER A 142 -10.00 8.36 2.51
CA SER A 142 -10.58 9.52 1.84
C SER A 142 -10.20 9.54 0.36
N LEU A 143 -11.06 10.13 -0.45
CA LEU A 143 -10.70 10.43 -1.83
C LEU A 143 -9.67 11.56 -1.83
N SER A 144 -8.52 11.31 -2.46
CA SER A 144 -7.40 12.26 -2.51
C SER A 144 -7.34 13.03 -3.82
N LEU A 145 -7.55 12.32 -4.94
CA LEU A 145 -7.46 12.90 -6.27
C LEU A 145 -8.38 12.18 -7.25
N ILE A 146 -9.00 12.96 -8.15
CA ILE A 146 -9.60 12.46 -9.39
C ILE A 146 -9.12 13.34 -10.53
N THR A 147 -8.61 12.72 -11.59
CA THR A 147 -8.34 13.34 -12.89
C THR A 147 -9.20 12.69 -13.97
N ASP A 148 -9.04 13.09 -15.22
CA ASP A 148 -9.75 12.48 -16.36
C ASP A 148 -9.38 11.00 -16.59
N ILE A 149 -8.26 10.55 -16.05
CA ILE A 149 -7.68 9.22 -16.32
C ILE A 149 -7.36 8.41 -15.07
N MET A 150 -7.26 9.04 -13.90
CA MET A 150 -6.75 8.41 -12.67
C MET A 150 -7.55 8.84 -11.45
N SER A 151 -7.75 7.90 -10.54
CA SER A 151 -8.21 8.19 -9.18
C SER A 151 -7.14 7.83 -8.14
N CYS A 152 -7.18 8.50 -7.01
CA CYS A 152 -6.37 8.17 -5.86
C CYS A 152 -7.20 8.21 -4.58
N TYR A 153 -7.23 7.08 -3.86
CA TYR A 153 -7.72 7.00 -2.49
C TYR A 153 -6.57 6.96 -1.51
N ARG A 154 -6.72 7.66 -0.41
CA ARG A 154 -5.77 7.68 0.69
C ARG A 154 -6.32 6.84 1.84
N MET A 155 -5.63 5.76 2.21
CA MET A 155 -5.90 4.98 3.40
C MET A 155 -4.95 5.41 4.52
N ARG A 156 -5.47 5.65 5.72
CA ARG A 156 -4.69 6.15 6.85
C ARG A 156 -4.47 5.06 7.87
N PHE A 157 -3.22 4.92 8.28
CA PHE A 157 -2.78 3.96 9.29
C PHE A 157 -1.90 4.64 10.34
N SER A 158 -1.89 4.07 11.53
CA SER A 158 -0.93 4.42 12.57
C SER A 158 -0.27 3.19 13.15
N ILE A 159 0.86 3.40 13.78
CA ILE A 159 1.59 2.37 14.50
C ILE A 159 2.01 2.98 15.83
N ASP A 160 1.54 2.39 16.92
CA ASP A 160 2.04 2.72 18.24
C ASP A 160 3.36 1.97 18.47
N VAL A 161 4.43 2.71 18.56
CA VAL A 161 5.75 2.14 18.83
C VAL A 161 5.86 1.86 20.32
N PHE A 162 5.71 0.62 20.70
CA PHE A 162 5.87 0.21 22.10
C PHE A 162 7.34 0.06 22.46
N ASN A 163 7.66 0.60 23.61
CA ASN A 163 8.93 0.40 24.30
C ASN A 163 9.00 -1.01 24.89
#